data_a8571c24ea56e7e6b7760d6d3fb45e0a
#
_entry.id   a8571c24ea56e7e6b7760d6d3fb45e0a
#
_cell.length_a   1.000
_cell.length_b   1.000
_cell.length_c   1.000
_cell.angle_alpha   90.00
_cell.angle_beta   90.00
_cell.angle_gamma   90.00
#
_symmetry.space_group_name_H-M   'P 1'
#
loop_
_entity.id
_entity.type
_entity.pdbx_description
1 polymer ?
#
loop_
_entity_poly.entity_id
_entity_poly.type
_entity_poly.pdbx_seq_one_letter_code
_entity_poly.pdbx_strand_id
1 'polypeptide(L)'
;DKLIVRQISIDIKSEGYIPTQDFIGVDVDAVAKVRVKTDPEGIQLAMKNFLNMREADFSCAIADSLQGNMREIIGTISLKEICNDRKKFGDEVQSKAQTDMSALGIEIISCNIQRVTDENSLINSLGQDNMSKIQKDAAIAKAEAERDIAIAQAQAAKASNDAQVEADMHICL
;
A
#
# COMPACT_ATOMS: atom_id res chain seq x y z
N ASP A 1 37.99 8.51 -16.37
CA ASP A 1 36.59 8.18 -16.64
C ASP A 1 36.01 7.44 -15.45
N LYS A 2 34.89 7.92 -14.95
CA LYS A 2 34.21 7.33 -13.77
C LYS A 2 32.74 7.09 -14.07
N LEU A 3 32.26 5.91 -13.68
CA LEU A 3 30.86 5.54 -13.71
C LEU A 3 30.40 5.17 -12.27
N ILE A 4 29.26 5.67 -11.86
CA ILE A 4 28.68 5.35 -10.55
C ILE A 4 28.00 3.99 -10.63
N VAL A 5 28.58 2.98 -9.98
CA VAL A 5 28.08 1.58 -10.01
C VAL A 5 27.38 1.18 -8.73
N ARG A 6 27.55 1.95 -7.65
CA ARG A 6 26.93 1.67 -6.35
C ARG A 6 25.43 1.91 -6.38
N GLN A 7 24.73 1.27 -5.42
CA GLN A 7 23.33 1.52 -5.18
C GLN A 7 23.11 2.95 -4.65
N ILE A 8 22.16 3.66 -5.24
CA ILE A 8 21.78 5.02 -4.87
C ILE A 8 20.31 5.05 -4.50
N SER A 9 19.97 5.76 -3.42
CA SER A 9 18.58 6.07 -3.05
C SER A 9 18.16 7.40 -3.66
N ILE A 10 17.03 7.42 -4.33
CA ILE A 10 16.51 8.59 -5.02
C ILE A 10 15.14 8.93 -4.46
N ASP A 11 14.97 10.17 -4.01
CA ASP A 11 13.69 10.69 -3.59
C ASP A 11 12.88 11.14 -4.80
N ILE A 12 11.66 10.62 -4.92
CA ILE A 12 10.73 10.95 -5.98
C ILE A 12 9.56 11.71 -5.35
N LYS A 13 9.34 12.93 -5.81
CA LYS A 13 8.23 13.77 -5.36
C LYS A 13 7.36 14.16 -6.53
N SER A 14 6.06 14.23 -6.33
CA SER A 14 5.14 14.60 -7.39
C SER A 14 5.17 16.09 -7.75
N GLU A 15 5.79 16.93 -6.92
CA GLU A 15 5.87 18.39 -7.09
C GLU A 15 4.49 19.04 -7.32
N GLY A 16 3.54 18.72 -6.45
CA GLY A 16 2.19 19.23 -6.52
C GLY A 16 1.16 18.12 -6.70
N TYR A 17 -0.09 18.53 -6.73
CA TYR A 17 -1.20 17.59 -6.84
C TYR A 17 -1.38 17.07 -8.26
N ILE A 18 -1.39 15.75 -8.39
CA ILE A 18 -1.61 15.04 -9.66
C ILE A 18 -3.02 14.44 -9.62
N PRO A 19 -3.88 14.69 -10.63
CA PRO A 19 -5.21 14.12 -10.66
C PRO A 19 -5.16 12.60 -10.86
N THR A 20 -5.89 11.88 -10.00
CA THR A 20 -6.13 10.44 -10.15
C THR A 20 -7.21 10.16 -11.19
N GLN A 21 -7.52 8.89 -11.42
CA GLN A 21 -8.64 8.49 -12.28
C GLN A 21 -9.97 9.10 -11.82
N ASP A 22 -10.14 9.34 -10.51
CA ASP A 22 -11.32 9.95 -9.92
C ASP A 22 -11.29 11.49 -9.94
N PHE A 23 -10.32 12.09 -10.61
CA PHE A 23 -10.09 13.53 -10.65
C PHE A 23 -9.79 14.16 -9.27
N ILE A 24 -9.24 13.40 -8.37
CA ILE A 24 -8.79 13.86 -7.05
C ILE A 24 -7.30 14.12 -7.11
N GLY A 25 -6.88 15.34 -6.77
CA GLY A 25 -5.47 15.70 -6.73
C GLY A 25 -4.74 15.04 -5.56
N VAL A 26 -3.67 14.30 -5.85
CA VAL A 26 -2.82 13.66 -4.84
C VAL A 26 -1.37 14.09 -4.97
N ASP A 27 -0.71 14.24 -3.83
CA ASP A 27 0.72 14.47 -3.73
C ASP A 27 1.36 13.21 -3.14
N VAL A 28 2.32 12.65 -3.85
CA VAL A 28 2.96 11.38 -3.51
C VAL A 28 4.46 11.56 -3.35
N ASP A 29 4.98 11.10 -2.23
CA ASP A 29 6.41 10.98 -1.97
C ASP A 29 6.81 9.50 -1.99
N ALA A 30 7.83 9.17 -2.75
CA ALA A 30 8.37 7.83 -2.85
C ALA A 30 9.90 7.84 -2.78
N VAL A 31 10.48 6.71 -2.44
CA VAL A 31 11.93 6.47 -2.48
C VAL A 31 12.21 5.26 -3.34
N ALA A 32 13.04 5.43 -4.34
CA ALA A 32 13.52 4.35 -5.19
C ALA A 32 15.00 4.08 -4.93
N LYS A 33 15.39 2.81 -4.93
CA LYS A 33 16.79 2.39 -4.90
C LYS A 33 17.16 1.86 -6.27
N VAL A 34 18.17 2.44 -6.85
CA VAL A 34 18.64 2.12 -8.20
C VAL A 34 20.13 1.82 -8.22
N ARG A 35 20.56 1.06 -9.20
CA ARG A 35 21.98 0.82 -9.49
C ARG A 35 22.18 0.61 -10.97
N VAL A 36 23.43 0.75 -11.44
CA VAL A 36 23.80 0.36 -12.78
C VAL A 36 23.76 -1.17 -12.90
N LYS A 37 23.21 -1.68 -14.00
CA LYS A 37 23.24 -3.12 -14.29
C LYS A 37 24.68 -3.61 -14.39
N THR A 38 24.94 -4.78 -13.86
CA THR A 38 26.28 -5.39 -13.83
C THR A 38 26.61 -6.22 -15.07
N ASP A 39 25.64 -6.47 -15.93
CA ASP A 39 25.85 -7.16 -17.20
C ASP A 39 26.57 -6.26 -18.20
N PRO A 40 27.34 -6.82 -19.16
CA PRO A 40 28.11 -6.02 -20.11
C PRO A 40 27.28 -5.03 -20.95
N GLU A 41 26.08 -5.43 -21.35
CA GLU A 41 25.16 -4.56 -22.10
C GLU A 41 24.68 -3.39 -21.25
N GLY A 42 24.28 -3.66 -20.01
CA GLY A 42 23.84 -2.64 -19.05
C GLY A 42 24.92 -1.64 -18.73
N ILE A 43 26.16 -2.09 -18.51
CA ILE A 43 27.31 -1.23 -18.28
C ILE A 43 27.57 -0.33 -19.49
N GLN A 44 27.53 -0.86 -20.71
CA GLN A 44 27.71 -0.08 -21.94
C GLN A 44 26.65 1.00 -22.09
N LEU A 45 25.38 0.68 -21.84
CA LEU A 45 24.29 1.64 -21.88
C LEU A 45 24.46 2.73 -20.82
N ALA A 46 24.83 2.36 -19.60
CA ALA A 46 25.08 3.30 -18.53
C ALA A 46 26.28 4.21 -18.80
N MET A 47 27.36 3.69 -19.37
CA MET A 47 28.50 4.47 -19.79
C MET A 47 28.13 5.49 -20.86
N LYS A 48 27.32 5.10 -21.82
CA LYS A 48 26.87 5.95 -22.91
C LYS A 48 26.05 7.14 -22.40
N ASN A 49 25.28 6.96 -21.35
CA ASN A 49 24.36 7.97 -20.81
C ASN A 49 24.91 8.75 -19.61
N PHE A 50 25.73 8.13 -18.77
CA PHE A 50 26.08 8.65 -17.44
C PHE A 50 27.59 8.70 -17.15
N LEU A 51 28.45 8.42 -18.13
CA LEU A 51 29.91 8.46 -17.92
C LEU A 51 30.36 9.86 -17.50
N ASN A 52 31.18 9.92 -16.46
CA ASN A 52 31.69 11.16 -15.87
C ASN A 52 30.66 12.13 -15.31
N MET A 53 29.41 11.68 -15.16
CA MET A 53 28.36 12.46 -14.56
C MET A 53 28.50 12.49 -13.03
N ARG A 54 28.23 13.64 -12.41
CA ARG A 54 28.21 13.74 -10.95
C ARG A 54 27.00 12.99 -10.39
N GLU A 55 27.14 12.50 -9.16
CA GLU A 55 26.05 11.76 -8.49
C GLU A 55 24.76 12.58 -8.41
N ALA A 56 24.84 13.89 -8.15
CA ALA A 56 23.69 14.77 -8.10
C ALA A 56 22.97 14.87 -9.46
N ASP A 57 23.73 15.01 -10.55
CA ASP A 57 23.16 15.09 -11.90
C ASP A 57 22.55 13.76 -12.35
N PHE A 58 23.21 12.66 -12.01
CA PHE A 58 22.70 11.31 -12.23
C PHE A 58 21.39 11.08 -11.48
N SER A 59 21.34 11.43 -10.18
CA SER A 59 20.15 11.30 -9.35
C SER A 59 18.98 12.15 -9.87
N CYS A 60 19.25 13.38 -10.30
CA CYS A 60 18.22 14.24 -10.90
C CYS A 60 17.64 13.65 -12.18
N ALA A 61 18.49 13.16 -13.08
CA ALA A 61 18.04 12.56 -14.34
C ALA A 61 17.15 11.33 -14.12
N ILE A 62 17.53 10.47 -13.18
CA ILE A 62 16.76 9.30 -12.81
C ILE A 62 15.44 9.70 -12.09
N ALA A 63 15.50 10.66 -11.18
CA ALA A 63 14.34 11.17 -10.47
C ALA A 63 13.28 11.75 -11.42
N ASP A 64 13.69 12.53 -12.42
CA ASP A 64 12.78 13.09 -13.41
C ASP A 64 12.05 12.01 -14.21
N SER A 65 12.77 10.97 -14.61
CA SER A 65 12.20 9.83 -15.34
C SER A 65 11.21 9.04 -14.47
N LEU A 66 11.59 8.75 -13.23
CA LEU A 66 10.73 8.03 -12.28
C LEU A 66 9.48 8.85 -11.91
N GLN A 67 9.62 10.15 -11.76
CA GLN A 67 8.52 11.08 -11.51
C GLN A 67 7.50 11.07 -12.65
N GLY A 68 7.97 11.10 -13.90
CA GLY A 68 7.11 10.99 -15.07
C GLY A 68 6.30 9.69 -15.10
N ASN A 69 6.94 8.56 -14.81
CA ASN A 69 6.27 7.26 -14.72
C ASN A 69 5.26 7.21 -13.57
N MET A 70 5.60 7.78 -12.42
CA MET A 70 4.69 7.86 -11.27
C MET A 70 3.45 8.70 -11.59
N ARG A 71 3.60 9.84 -12.25
CA ARG A 71 2.48 10.69 -12.68
C ARG A 71 1.53 9.96 -13.61
N GLU A 72 2.07 9.21 -14.55
CA GLU A 72 1.26 8.45 -15.50
C GLU A 72 0.44 7.36 -14.81
N ILE A 73 1.03 6.64 -13.87
CA ILE A 73 0.31 5.62 -13.09
C ILE A 73 -0.75 6.24 -12.18
N ILE A 74 -0.45 7.34 -11.51
CA ILE A 74 -1.43 8.06 -10.67
C ILE A 74 -2.67 8.42 -11.49
N GLY A 75 -2.50 8.85 -12.74
CA GLY A 75 -3.62 9.18 -13.63
C GLY A 75 -4.49 8.00 -14.02
N THR A 76 -4.04 6.77 -13.82
CA THR A 76 -4.76 5.54 -14.22
C THR A 76 -5.45 4.82 -13.08
N ILE A 77 -5.19 5.18 -11.84
CA ILE A 77 -5.74 4.51 -10.64
C ILE A 77 -6.53 5.49 -9.77
N SER A 78 -7.42 4.94 -8.95
CA SER A 78 -8.21 5.73 -8.01
C SER A 78 -7.45 6.03 -6.71
N LEU A 79 -7.84 7.09 -6.01
CA LEU A 79 -7.31 7.41 -4.69
C LEU A 79 -7.49 6.25 -3.70
N LYS A 80 -8.63 5.57 -3.77
CA LYS A 80 -8.92 4.43 -2.91
C LYS A 80 -7.96 3.26 -3.15
N GLU A 81 -7.64 2.97 -4.41
CA GLU A 81 -6.65 1.94 -4.76
C GLU A 81 -5.26 2.28 -4.24
N ILE A 82 -4.83 3.52 -4.39
CA ILE A 82 -3.54 3.99 -3.84
C ILE A 82 -3.47 3.79 -2.32
N CYS A 83 -4.54 4.15 -1.61
CA CYS A 83 -4.58 4.06 -0.15
C CYS A 83 -4.71 2.63 0.37
N ASN A 84 -5.45 1.78 -0.34
CA ASN A 84 -5.68 0.39 0.08
C ASN A 84 -4.44 -0.48 -0.07
N ASP A 85 -3.68 -0.28 -1.12
CA ASP A 85 -2.49 -1.10 -1.41
C ASP A 85 -1.35 -0.24 -1.98
N ARG A 86 -0.63 0.42 -1.09
CA ARG A 86 0.55 1.22 -1.43
C ARG A 86 1.66 0.38 -2.05
N LYS A 87 1.80 -0.87 -1.62
CA LYS A 87 2.81 -1.78 -2.15
C LYS A 87 2.53 -2.09 -3.62
N LYS A 88 1.29 -2.42 -3.95
CA LYS A 88 0.87 -2.65 -5.34
C LYS A 88 1.15 -1.44 -6.22
N PHE A 89 0.82 -0.24 -5.74
CA PHE A 89 1.12 1.00 -6.44
C PHE A 89 2.63 1.18 -6.67
N GLY A 90 3.45 0.97 -5.65
CA GLY A 90 4.92 1.02 -5.77
C GLY A 90 5.46 -0.01 -6.76
N ASP A 91 4.92 -1.22 -6.78
CA ASP A 91 5.31 -2.28 -7.71
C ASP A 91 4.92 -1.94 -9.16
N GLU A 92 3.78 -1.33 -9.38
CA GLU A 92 3.36 -0.85 -10.70
C GLU A 92 4.26 0.27 -11.22
N VAL A 93 4.62 1.24 -10.38
CA VAL A 93 5.60 2.29 -10.72
C VAL A 93 6.95 1.68 -11.06
N GLN A 94 7.42 0.75 -10.26
CA GLN A 94 8.68 0.04 -10.49
C GLN A 94 8.67 -0.71 -11.82
N SER A 95 7.64 -1.48 -12.10
CA SER A 95 7.53 -2.26 -13.33
C SER A 95 7.53 -1.38 -14.58
N LYS A 96 6.79 -0.29 -14.54
CA LYS A 96 6.74 0.66 -15.65
C LYS A 96 8.06 1.38 -15.84
N ALA A 97 8.62 1.90 -14.77
CA ALA A 97 9.88 2.61 -14.79
C ALA A 97 11.07 1.70 -15.16
N GLN A 98 11.01 0.41 -14.83
CA GLN A 98 12.07 -0.55 -15.16
C GLN A 98 12.27 -0.68 -16.67
N THR A 99 11.24 -0.59 -17.46
CA THR A 99 11.34 -0.61 -18.93
C THR A 99 12.20 0.56 -19.43
N ASP A 100 11.94 1.77 -18.96
CA ASP A 100 12.69 2.96 -19.34
C ASP A 100 14.11 2.94 -18.76
N MET A 101 14.26 2.49 -17.53
CA MET A 101 15.56 2.39 -16.87
C MET A 101 16.46 1.33 -17.51
N SER A 102 15.90 0.23 -17.99
CA SER A 102 16.64 -0.82 -18.70
C SER A 102 17.28 -0.28 -19.98
N ALA A 103 16.62 0.62 -20.68
CA ALA A 103 17.18 1.30 -21.86
C ALA A 103 18.39 2.19 -21.53
N LEU A 104 18.50 2.64 -20.27
CA LEU A 104 19.62 3.43 -19.78
C LEU A 104 20.71 2.60 -19.08
N GLY A 105 20.52 1.30 -18.97
CA GLY A 105 21.44 0.41 -18.23
C GLY A 105 21.27 0.48 -16.72
N ILE A 106 20.12 0.94 -16.22
CA ILE A 106 19.82 1.08 -14.80
C ILE A 106 18.84 0.00 -14.36
N GLU A 107 19.04 -0.54 -13.16
CA GLU A 107 18.15 -1.48 -12.49
C GLU A 107 17.51 -0.81 -11.28
N ILE A 108 16.20 -0.92 -11.16
CA ILE A 108 15.45 -0.47 -9.98
C ILE A 108 15.40 -1.65 -9.00
N ILE A 109 16.01 -1.49 -7.83
CA ILE A 109 16.03 -2.52 -6.79
C ILE A 109 14.71 -2.52 -6.01
N SER A 110 14.22 -1.33 -5.64
CA SER A 110 12.96 -1.15 -4.92
C SER A 110 12.37 0.23 -5.19
N CYS A 111 11.05 0.31 -5.10
CA CYS A 111 10.31 1.57 -5.14
C CYS A 111 9.25 1.52 -4.03
N ASN A 112 9.40 2.37 -3.03
CA ASN A 112 8.53 2.40 -1.86
C ASN A 112 7.82 3.74 -1.76
N ILE A 113 6.50 3.70 -1.66
CA ILE A 113 5.67 4.88 -1.43
C ILE A 113 5.72 5.22 0.06
N GLN A 114 6.15 6.43 0.40
CA GLN A 114 6.30 6.87 1.78
C GLN A 114 5.10 7.66 2.28
N ARG A 115 4.62 8.59 1.46
CA ARG A 115 3.52 9.47 1.85
C ARG A 115 2.59 9.71 0.67
N VAL A 116 1.30 9.70 0.96
CA VAL A 116 0.25 10.10 0.02
C VAL A 116 -0.65 11.10 0.73
N THR A 117 -0.80 12.28 0.16
CA THR A 117 -1.69 13.33 0.66
C THR A 117 -2.61 13.78 -0.46
N ASP A 118 -3.81 14.20 -0.13
CA ASP A 118 -4.76 14.75 -1.08
C ASP A 118 -5.11 16.21 -0.75
N GLU A 119 -5.53 16.95 -1.75
CA GLU A 119 -5.84 18.38 -1.64
C GLU A 119 -7.00 18.68 -0.68
N ASN A 120 -7.98 17.78 -0.62
CA ASN A 120 -9.23 17.97 0.13
C ASN A 120 -9.33 17.13 1.40
N SER A 121 -8.23 16.53 1.86
CA SER A 121 -8.20 15.65 3.05
C SER A 121 -9.16 14.46 2.98
N LEU A 122 -9.50 13.99 1.79
CA LEU A 122 -10.39 12.85 1.57
C LEU A 122 -9.81 11.54 2.12
N ILE A 123 -8.49 11.41 2.14
CA ILE A 123 -7.80 10.26 2.75
C ILE A 123 -8.16 10.14 4.23
N ASN A 124 -8.19 11.25 4.95
CA ASN A 124 -8.61 11.27 6.35
C ASN A 124 -10.09 10.86 6.51
N SER A 125 -10.95 11.34 5.61
CA SER A 125 -12.38 10.98 5.60
C SER A 125 -12.59 9.50 5.32
N LEU A 126 -11.87 8.93 4.35
CA LEU A 126 -11.87 7.49 4.06
C LEU A 126 -11.39 6.67 5.27
N GLY A 127 -10.38 7.15 5.97
CA GLY A 127 -9.90 6.53 7.21
C GLY A 127 -10.94 6.55 8.32
N GLN A 128 -11.66 7.66 8.49
CA GLN A 128 -12.75 7.78 9.47
C GLN A 128 -13.94 6.88 9.12
N ASP A 129 -14.35 6.83 7.86
CA ASP A 129 -15.42 5.94 7.40
C ASP A 129 -15.05 4.47 7.62
N ASN A 130 -13.85 4.09 7.33
CA ASN A 130 -13.36 2.74 7.56
C ASN A 130 -13.30 2.41 9.05
N MET A 131 -12.87 3.35 9.90
CA MET A 131 -12.86 3.19 11.35
C MET A 131 -14.27 3.02 11.90
N SER A 132 -15.22 3.82 11.43
CA SER A 132 -16.64 3.72 11.80
C SER A 132 -17.23 2.38 11.40
N LYS A 133 -16.90 1.88 10.22
CA LYS A 133 -17.30 0.56 9.74
C LYS A 133 -16.72 -0.56 10.61
N ILE A 134 -15.43 -0.50 10.95
CA ILE A 134 -14.77 -1.47 11.84
C ILE A 134 -15.43 -1.47 13.22
N GLN A 135 -15.70 -0.30 13.79
CA GLN A 135 -16.38 -0.19 15.08
C GLN A 135 -17.78 -0.77 15.04
N LYS A 136 -18.53 -0.51 13.97
CA LYS A 136 -19.87 -1.07 13.77
C LYS A 136 -19.83 -2.59 13.66
N ASP A 137 -18.92 -3.14 12.86
CA ASP A 137 -18.77 -4.58 12.69
C ASP A 137 -18.35 -5.26 14.01
N ALA A 138 -17.44 -4.63 14.77
CA ALA A 138 -17.06 -5.10 16.11
C ALA A 138 -18.23 -5.08 17.10
N ALA A 139 -19.06 -4.04 17.08
CA ALA A 139 -20.25 -3.94 17.91
C ALA A 139 -21.28 -5.01 17.57
N ILE A 140 -21.50 -5.30 16.29
CA ILE A 140 -22.38 -6.37 15.80
C ILE A 140 -21.86 -7.73 16.25
N ALA A 141 -20.56 -8.01 16.05
CA ALA A 141 -19.95 -9.26 16.48
C ALA A 141 -20.05 -9.48 18.00
N LYS A 142 -19.86 -8.42 18.79
CA LYS A 142 -20.03 -8.46 20.25
C LYS A 142 -21.47 -8.77 20.63
N ALA A 143 -22.47 -8.11 20.00
CA ALA A 143 -23.88 -8.33 20.26
C ALA A 143 -24.31 -9.76 19.90
N GLU A 144 -23.81 -10.29 18.78
CA GLU A 144 -24.07 -11.68 18.38
C GLU A 144 -23.47 -12.68 19.37
N ALA A 145 -22.23 -12.45 19.84
CA ALA A 145 -21.60 -13.29 20.86
C ALA A 145 -22.37 -13.25 22.18
N GLU A 146 -22.81 -12.09 22.65
CA GLU A 146 -23.63 -11.94 23.85
C GLU A 146 -24.96 -12.65 23.71
N ARG A 147 -25.61 -12.57 22.56
CA ARG A 147 -26.83 -13.30 22.25
C ARG A 147 -26.63 -14.80 22.28
N ASP A 148 -25.57 -15.32 21.69
CA ASP A 148 -25.26 -16.74 21.66
C ASP A 148 -24.99 -17.28 23.07
N ILE A 149 -24.27 -16.51 23.90
CA ILE A 149 -24.02 -16.84 25.30
C ILE A 149 -25.36 -16.89 26.07
N ALA A 150 -26.22 -15.90 25.87
CA ALA A 150 -27.56 -15.86 26.53
C ALA A 150 -28.44 -17.06 26.14
N ILE A 151 -28.42 -17.43 24.86
CA ILE A 151 -29.13 -18.63 24.36
C ILE A 151 -28.57 -19.90 24.99
N ALA A 152 -27.26 -20.05 25.05
CA ALA A 152 -26.59 -21.19 25.64
C ALA A 152 -26.92 -21.31 27.15
N GLN A 153 -26.91 -20.19 27.87
CA GLN A 153 -27.27 -20.13 29.28
C GLN A 153 -28.74 -20.48 29.50
N ALA A 154 -29.66 -19.99 28.67
CA ALA A 154 -31.06 -20.31 28.72
C ALA A 154 -31.33 -21.80 28.46
N GLN A 155 -30.63 -22.39 27.48
CA GLN A 155 -30.72 -23.82 27.20
C GLN A 155 -30.19 -24.69 28.35
N ALA A 156 -29.06 -24.28 28.95
CA ALA A 156 -28.46 -24.97 30.09
C ALA A 156 -29.40 -24.87 31.32
N ALA A 157 -30.00 -23.73 31.59
CA ALA A 157 -30.97 -23.54 32.68
C ALA A 157 -32.24 -24.38 32.48
N LYS A 158 -32.73 -24.47 31.23
CA LYS A 158 -33.88 -25.32 30.89
C LYS A 158 -33.57 -26.79 31.10
N ALA A 159 -32.42 -27.27 30.63
CA ALA A 159 -31.99 -28.66 30.81
C ALA A 159 -31.82 -29.01 32.30
N SER A 160 -31.26 -28.11 33.10
CA SER A 160 -31.13 -28.28 34.56
C SER A 160 -32.47 -28.32 35.25
N ASN A 161 -33.42 -27.47 34.86
CA ASN A 161 -34.77 -27.44 35.41
C ASN A 161 -35.57 -28.69 35.03
N ASP A 162 -35.48 -29.15 33.80
CA ASP A 162 -36.13 -30.40 33.36
C ASP A 162 -35.59 -31.62 34.10
N ALA A 163 -34.28 -31.71 34.33
CA ALA A 163 -33.68 -32.76 35.13
C ALA A 163 -34.12 -32.74 36.58
N GLN A 164 -34.29 -31.55 37.16
CA GLN A 164 -34.78 -31.41 38.55
C GLN A 164 -36.25 -31.79 38.67
N VAL A 165 -37.09 -31.46 37.70
CA VAL A 165 -38.50 -31.86 37.66
C VAL A 165 -38.63 -33.38 37.54
N GLU A 166 -37.82 -34.04 36.70
CA GLU A 166 -37.81 -35.51 36.61
C GLU A 166 -37.38 -36.16 37.94
N ALA A 167 -36.35 -35.61 38.60
CA ALA A 167 -35.92 -36.11 39.90
C ALA A 167 -37.01 -35.95 40.97
N ASP A 168 -37.74 -34.84 41.01
CA ASP A 168 -38.82 -34.58 41.92
C ASP A 168 -40.03 -35.52 41.66
N MET A 169 -40.33 -35.81 40.40
CA MET A 169 -41.37 -36.80 40.04
C MET A 169 -40.99 -38.22 40.49
N HIS A 170 -39.74 -38.60 40.46
CA HIS A 170 -39.27 -39.91 40.95
C HIS A 170 -39.35 -40.03 42.49
N ILE A 171 -39.23 -38.95 43.22
CA ILE A 171 -39.28 -38.91 44.68
C ILE A 171 -40.74 -39.01 45.16
N CYS A 172 -41.73 -38.56 44.41
CA CYS A 172 -43.15 -38.61 44.74
C CYS A 172 -43.82 -39.98 44.47
N LEU A 173 -43.10 -40.92 43.90
CA LEU A 173 -43.52 -42.29 43.72
C LEU A 173 -42.94 -43.17 44.83
#